data_a38eafb3c610a04d3691332d5e278111
#
_entry.id   a38eafb3c610a04d3691332d5e278111
#
_cell.length_a   1.000
_cell.length_b   1.000
_cell.length_c   1.000
_cell.angle_alpha   90.00
_cell.angle_beta   90.00
_cell.angle_gamma   90.00
#
_symmetry.space_group_name_H-M   'P 1'
#
loop_
_entity.id
_entity.type
_entity.pdbx_description
1 polymer ?
#
loop_
_entity_poly.entity_id
_entity_poly.type
_entity_poly.pdbx_seq_one_letter_code
_entity_poly.pdbx_strand_id
1 'polypeptide(L)'
;CIGTVTEGVISTGETVKTVVDRERREDIARNHTGTHLLQAALRRVLGSQVNQAGSLVLPEKLRFDFTWPEAVTDKQIAEVERMVNEQIWKSTTLDIDEMPIAKAKEMGAIALFGEKYGDIVRVVRVPDFSTELCGGSHVFNTGEIGCFRIISESGIGSGIRRIEAITGKAAYESMLADRKLLRESAA
;
A
#
# COMPACT_ATOMS: atom_id res chain seq x y z
N CYS A 1 1.51 21.80 9.19
CA CYS A 1 2.91 21.45 8.86
C CYS A 1 3.81 21.97 9.97
N ILE A 2 4.84 21.22 10.32
CA ILE A 2 5.93 21.63 11.21
C ILE A 2 7.18 21.70 10.34
N GLY A 3 7.95 22.78 10.44
CA GLY A 3 9.15 22.97 9.64
C GLY A 3 10.17 23.83 10.37
N THR A 4 11.38 23.88 9.84
CA THR A 4 12.48 24.74 10.32
C THR A 4 12.80 25.76 9.24
N VAL A 5 12.87 27.03 9.61
CA VAL A 5 13.36 28.08 8.72
C VAL A 5 14.87 27.98 8.66
N THR A 6 15.42 27.63 7.48
CA THR A 6 16.86 27.48 7.27
C THR A 6 17.52 28.79 6.79
N GLU A 7 16.75 29.65 6.16
CA GLU A 7 17.23 30.93 5.66
C GLU A 7 16.07 31.94 5.58
N GLY A 8 16.32 33.19 5.91
CA GLY A 8 15.32 34.26 5.87
C GLY A 8 14.33 34.25 7.02
N VAL A 9 13.19 34.92 6.83
CA VAL A 9 12.08 35.06 7.78
C VAL A 9 10.77 34.83 7.03
N ILE A 10 9.81 34.17 7.65
CA ILE A 10 8.45 33.99 7.13
C ILE A 10 7.49 34.72 8.05
N SER A 11 6.63 35.55 7.48
CA SER A 11 5.62 36.31 8.20
C SER A 11 4.20 35.82 7.89
N THR A 12 3.29 36.01 8.85
CA THR A 12 1.88 35.67 8.63
C THR A 12 1.29 36.50 7.49
N GLY A 13 0.60 35.85 6.56
CA GLY A 13 -0.02 36.49 5.38
C GLY A 13 0.85 36.49 4.12
N GLU A 14 2.10 36.03 4.19
CA GLU A 14 2.94 35.87 3.00
C GLU A 14 2.50 34.71 2.14
N THR A 15 2.60 34.89 0.82
CA THR A 15 2.41 33.80 -0.14
C THR A 15 3.69 33.01 -0.27
N VAL A 16 3.60 31.70 -0.02
CA VAL A 16 4.75 30.77 -0.11
C VAL A 16 4.55 29.76 -1.22
N LYS A 17 5.66 29.35 -1.85
CA LYS A 17 5.68 28.21 -2.78
C LYS A 17 6.05 26.95 -2.02
N THR A 18 5.16 25.95 -2.01
CA THR A 18 5.47 24.63 -1.47
C THR A 18 5.99 23.71 -2.57
N VAL A 19 7.08 22.99 -2.29
CA VAL A 19 7.66 22.01 -3.19
C VAL A 19 7.68 20.66 -2.46
N VAL A 20 7.02 19.67 -3.06
CA VAL A 20 7.00 18.32 -2.52
C VAL A 20 8.19 17.55 -3.09
N ASP A 21 8.89 16.79 -2.25
CA ASP A 21 9.88 15.81 -2.70
C ASP A 21 9.16 14.76 -3.57
N ARG A 22 9.44 14.82 -4.86
CA ARG A 22 8.74 14.00 -5.85
C ARG A 22 9.09 12.52 -5.74
N GLU A 23 10.37 12.20 -5.61
CA GLU A 23 10.84 10.80 -5.51
C GLU A 23 10.23 10.13 -4.28
N ARG A 24 10.32 10.79 -3.12
CA ARG A 24 9.71 10.31 -1.89
C ARG A 24 8.19 10.12 -2.02
N ARG A 25 7.50 11.02 -2.67
CA ARG A 25 6.04 10.93 -2.88
C ARG A 25 5.66 9.78 -3.80
N GLU A 26 6.43 9.54 -4.85
CA GLU A 26 6.22 8.44 -5.79
C GLU A 26 6.42 7.08 -5.09
N ASP A 27 7.45 6.93 -4.25
CA ASP A 27 7.69 5.71 -3.48
C ASP A 27 6.55 5.44 -2.47
N ILE A 28 6.08 6.48 -1.78
CA ILE A 28 4.89 6.38 -0.92
C ILE A 28 3.66 5.95 -1.74
N ALA A 29 3.44 6.51 -2.92
CA ALA A 29 2.31 6.17 -3.77
C ALA A 29 2.35 4.71 -4.23
N ARG A 30 3.54 4.19 -4.60
CA ARG A 30 3.78 2.77 -4.94
C ARG A 30 3.43 1.86 -3.77
N ASN A 31 3.97 2.14 -2.59
CA ASN A 31 3.73 1.35 -1.39
C ASN A 31 2.25 1.45 -0.96
N HIS A 32 1.61 2.60 -1.09
CA HIS A 32 0.21 2.76 -0.71
C HIS A 32 -0.72 1.98 -1.64
N THR A 33 -0.51 2.06 -2.95
CA THR A 33 -1.28 1.25 -3.89
C THR A 33 -0.97 -0.24 -3.71
N GLY A 34 0.28 -0.59 -3.46
CA GLY A 34 0.69 -1.95 -3.07
C GLY A 34 -0.06 -2.47 -1.85
N THR A 35 -0.34 -1.62 -0.86
CA THR A 35 -1.13 -1.98 0.34
C THR A 35 -2.57 -2.35 -0.04
N HIS A 36 -3.23 -1.60 -0.92
CA HIS A 36 -4.59 -1.92 -1.41
C HIS A 36 -4.61 -3.25 -2.19
N LEU A 37 -3.62 -3.46 -3.05
CA LEU A 37 -3.50 -4.73 -3.78
C LEU A 37 -3.25 -5.90 -2.80
N LEU A 38 -2.40 -5.71 -1.79
CA LEU A 38 -2.13 -6.71 -0.75
C LEU A 38 -3.39 -7.07 0.02
N GLN A 39 -4.16 -6.08 0.49
CA GLN A 39 -5.42 -6.34 1.19
C GLN A 39 -6.39 -7.14 0.33
N ALA A 40 -6.58 -6.76 -0.92
CA ALA A 40 -7.46 -7.46 -1.84
C ALA A 40 -6.98 -8.89 -2.13
N ALA A 41 -5.68 -9.12 -2.28
CA ALA A 41 -5.08 -10.45 -2.47
C ALA A 41 -5.26 -11.33 -1.22
N LEU A 42 -4.97 -10.80 -0.03
CA LEU A 42 -5.18 -11.51 1.24
C LEU A 42 -6.64 -11.96 1.41
N ARG A 43 -7.60 -11.09 1.11
CA ARG A 43 -9.02 -11.45 1.18
C ARG A 43 -9.42 -12.54 0.17
N ARG A 44 -8.77 -12.62 -0.98
CA ARG A 44 -9.02 -13.68 -1.97
C ARG A 44 -8.37 -15.01 -1.57
N VAL A 45 -7.17 -14.99 -1.00
CA VAL A 45 -6.41 -16.20 -0.65
C VAL A 45 -6.84 -16.77 0.70
N LEU A 46 -7.05 -15.90 1.70
CA LEU A 46 -7.37 -16.32 3.07
C LEU A 46 -8.88 -16.29 3.36
N GLY A 47 -9.61 -15.39 2.71
CA GLY A 47 -11.07 -15.26 2.88
C GLY A 47 -11.49 -13.83 3.24
N SER A 48 -12.79 -13.56 3.05
CA SER A 48 -13.40 -12.22 3.22
C SER A 48 -13.35 -11.68 4.66
N GLN A 49 -13.10 -12.54 5.66
CA GLN A 49 -12.95 -12.17 7.07
C GLN A 49 -11.64 -11.44 7.38
N VAL A 50 -10.68 -11.40 6.45
CA VAL A 50 -9.49 -10.57 6.58
C VAL A 50 -9.91 -9.10 6.59
N ASN A 51 -9.59 -8.39 7.68
CA ASN A 51 -9.83 -6.96 7.83
C ASN A 51 -8.54 -6.28 8.28
N GLN A 52 -8.35 -5.04 7.83
CA GLN A 52 -7.23 -4.23 8.28
C GLN A 52 -7.36 -3.93 9.79
N ALA A 53 -6.32 -4.24 10.55
CA ALA A 53 -6.16 -3.87 11.95
C ALA A 53 -5.22 -2.66 12.12
N GLY A 54 -4.35 -2.43 11.15
CA GLY A 54 -3.45 -1.29 11.09
C GLY A 54 -2.66 -1.28 9.79
N SER A 55 -2.09 -0.12 9.45
CA SER A 55 -1.18 0.01 8.31
C SER A 55 -0.17 1.12 8.52
N LEU A 56 0.97 1.01 7.86
CA LEU A 56 1.98 2.05 7.78
C LEU A 56 2.56 2.05 6.38
N VAL A 57 2.58 3.23 5.75
CA VAL A 57 3.17 3.42 4.42
C VAL A 57 4.32 4.40 4.54
N LEU A 58 5.52 3.94 4.22
CA LEU A 58 6.77 4.70 4.17
C LEU A 58 7.32 4.67 2.75
N PRO A 59 8.26 5.54 2.37
CA PRO A 59 8.95 5.44 1.08
C PRO A 59 9.66 4.10 0.91
N GLU A 60 10.28 3.59 1.98
CA GLU A 60 11.14 2.41 1.96
C GLU A 60 10.36 1.10 1.99
N LYS A 61 9.19 1.09 2.65
CA LYS A 61 8.36 -0.12 2.82
C LYS A 61 6.92 0.20 3.18
N LEU A 62 6.08 -0.80 3.07
CA LEU A 62 4.75 -0.83 3.65
C LEU A 62 4.66 -1.89 4.76
N ARG A 63 3.74 -1.67 5.70
CA ARG A 63 3.35 -2.63 6.73
C ARG A 63 1.83 -2.72 6.75
N PHE A 64 1.32 -3.95 6.79
CA PHE A 64 -0.10 -4.22 6.84
C PHE A 64 -0.41 -5.21 7.96
N ASP A 65 -1.18 -4.77 8.96
CA ASP A 65 -1.65 -5.58 10.07
C ASP A 65 -3.11 -5.98 9.79
N PHE A 66 -3.43 -7.26 9.92
CA PHE A 66 -4.75 -7.77 9.57
C PHE A 66 -5.22 -8.88 10.50
N THR A 67 -6.54 -9.06 10.57
CA THR A 67 -7.17 -10.11 11.37
C THR A 67 -7.03 -11.45 10.68
N TRP A 68 -6.32 -12.39 11.34
CA TRP A 68 -6.20 -13.78 10.92
C TRP A 68 -5.75 -14.64 12.10
N PRO A 69 -6.45 -15.76 12.44
CA PRO A 69 -6.18 -16.51 13.66
C PRO A 69 -4.93 -17.39 13.60
N GLU A 70 -4.49 -17.78 12.41
CA GLU A 70 -3.42 -18.75 12.20
C GLU A 70 -2.20 -18.11 11.53
N ALA A 71 -1.07 -18.81 11.52
CA ALA A 71 0.08 -18.43 10.70
C ALA A 71 -0.27 -18.55 9.20
N VAL A 72 0.13 -17.56 8.42
CA VAL A 72 -0.01 -17.65 6.96
C VAL A 72 1.09 -18.56 6.43
N THR A 73 0.72 -19.58 5.69
CA THR A 73 1.68 -20.55 5.14
C THR A 73 2.52 -19.94 4.02
N ASP A 74 3.73 -20.45 3.81
CA ASP A 74 4.61 -20.00 2.70
C ASP A 74 3.91 -20.10 1.34
N LYS A 75 3.07 -21.10 1.14
CA LYS A 75 2.27 -21.26 -0.08
C LYS A 75 1.26 -20.12 -0.25
N GLN A 76 0.59 -19.73 0.82
CA GLN A 76 -0.36 -18.62 0.81
C GLN A 76 0.36 -17.28 0.61
N ILE A 77 1.52 -17.08 1.25
CA ILE A 77 2.36 -15.89 1.05
C ILE A 77 2.79 -15.78 -0.41
N ALA A 78 3.31 -16.86 -0.99
CA ALA A 78 3.72 -16.89 -2.40
C ALA A 78 2.53 -16.60 -3.34
N GLU A 79 1.35 -17.12 -3.04
CA GLU A 79 0.13 -16.90 -3.83
C GLU A 79 -0.33 -15.43 -3.75
N VAL A 80 -0.30 -14.83 -2.55
CA VAL A 80 -0.63 -13.41 -2.34
C VAL A 80 0.34 -12.52 -3.12
N GLU A 81 1.66 -12.76 -2.98
CA GLU A 81 2.69 -11.99 -3.67
C GLU A 81 2.55 -12.10 -5.20
N ARG A 82 2.33 -13.33 -5.71
CA ARG A 82 2.07 -13.58 -7.13
C ARG A 82 0.85 -12.80 -7.61
N MET A 83 -0.26 -12.86 -6.87
CA MET A 83 -1.51 -12.20 -7.24
C MET A 83 -1.36 -10.66 -7.29
N VAL A 84 -0.62 -10.06 -6.36
CA VAL A 84 -0.31 -8.64 -6.38
C VAL A 84 0.51 -8.28 -7.62
N ASN A 85 1.58 -9.03 -7.90
CA ASN A 85 2.43 -8.77 -9.07
C ASN A 85 1.68 -8.96 -10.39
N GLU A 86 0.74 -9.89 -10.48
CA GLU A 86 -0.13 -10.03 -11.66
C GLU A 86 -0.98 -8.77 -11.92
N GLN A 87 -1.46 -8.10 -10.87
CA GLN A 87 -2.17 -6.82 -11.06
C GLN A 87 -1.22 -5.69 -11.48
N ILE A 88 0.02 -5.70 -10.99
CA ILE A 88 1.05 -4.76 -11.42
C ILE A 88 1.33 -4.94 -12.92
N TRP A 89 1.53 -6.17 -13.37
CA TRP A 89 1.84 -6.49 -14.77
C TRP A 89 0.69 -6.19 -15.74
N LYS A 90 -0.57 -6.22 -15.27
CA LYS A 90 -1.72 -5.79 -16.08
C LYS A 90 -1.68 -4.30 -16.44
N SER A 91 -0.90 -3.51 -15.70
CA SER A 91 -0.76 -2.07 -15.95
C SER A 91 -2.11 -1.35 -16.07
N THR A 92 -2.99 -1.59 -15.10
CA THR A 92 -4.36 -1.04 -15.08
C THR A 92 -4.36 0.38 -14.53
N THR A 93 -5.02 1.30 -15.22
CA THR A 93 -5.25 2.66 -14.71
C THR A 93 -6.20 2.62 -13.51
N LEU A 94 -5.88 3.35 -12.45
CA LEU A 94 -6.73 3.49 -11.27
C LEU A 94 -7.85 4.48 -11.57
N ASP A 95 -9.09 4.13 -11.14
CA ASP A 95 -10.19 5.08 -11.09
C ASP A 95 -10.19 5.74 -9.70
N ILE A 96 -10.09 7.06 -9.67
CA ILE A 96 -10.05 7.84 -8.43
C ILE A 96 -11.11 8.93 -8.52
N ASP A 97 -12.20 8.76 -7.77
CA ASP A 97 -13.37 9.64 -7.84
C ASP A 97 -13.81 10.08 -6.44
N GLU A 98 -14.43 11.26 -6.37
CA GLU A 98 -15.19 11.71 -5.21
C GLU A 98 -16.67 11.47 -5.43
N MET A 99 -17.34 10.87 -4.46
CA MET A 99 -18.76 10.52 -4.57
C MET A 99 -19.45 10.47 -3.20
N PRO A 100 -20.80 10.50 -3.18
CA PRO A 100 -21.55 10.24 -1.95
C PRO A 100 -21.22 8.88 -1.35
N ILE A 101 -21.04 8.84 0.00
CA ILE A 101 -20.70 7.61 0.73
C ILE A 101 -21.69 6.46 0.48
N ALA A 102 -22.98 6.78 0.27
CA ALA A 102 -23.99 5.78 -0.08
C ALA A 102 -23.64 5.05 -1.38
N LYS A 103 -23.28 5.81 -2.43
CA LYS A 103 -22.87 5.26 -3.72
C LYS A 103 -21.60 4.43 -3.61
N ALA A 104 -20.61 4.89 -2.84
CA ALA A 104 -19.37 4.14 -2.61
C ALA A 104 -19.65 2.78 -1.94
N LYS A 105 -20.57 2.74 -0.97
CA LYS A 105 -21.00 1.49 -0.30
C LYS A 105 -21.70 0.54 -1.26
N GLU A 106 -22.59 1.05 -2.12
CA GLU A 106 -23.27 0.25 -3.16
C GLU A 106 -22.27 -0.39 -4.13
N MET A 107 -21.15 0.28 -4.41
CA MET A 107 -20.05 -0.25 -5.21
C MET A 107 -19.16 -1.26 -4.45
N GLY A 108 -19.47 -1.56 -3.18
CA GLY A 108 -18.69 -2.48 -2.36
C GLY A 108 -17.36 -1.91 -1.87
N ALA A 109 -17.22 -0.58 -1.78
CA ALA A 109 -16.00 0.05 -1.30
C ALA A 109 -15.73 -0.34 0.16
N ILE A 110 -14.51 -0.80 0.42
CA ILE A 110 -14.04 -1.13 1.76
C ILE A 110 -13.73 0.18 2.49
N ALA A 111 -14.35 0.35 3.66
CA ALA A 111 -14.07 1.44 4.58
C ALA A 111 -13.19 0.94 5.73
N LEU A 112 -12.26 1.76 6.19
CA LEU A 112 -11.46 1.42 7.38
C LEU A 112 -12.35 1.42 8.62
N PHE A 113 -12.19 0.41 9.47
CA PHE A 113 -12.96 0.29 10.71
C PHE A 113 -12.59 1.43 11.68
N GLY A 114 -13.61 2.09 12.23
CA GLY A 114 -13.44 3.15 13.23
C GLY A 114 -13.18 4.55 12.67
N GLU A 115 -13.03 4.73 11.36
CA GLU A 115 -12.94 6.04 10.76
C GLU A 115 -14.32 6.68 10.55
N LYS A 116 -14.40 7.99 10.77
CA LYS A 116 -15.60 8.79 10.49
C LYS A 116 -15.44 9.43 9.11
N TYR A 117 -16.33 9.08 8.21
CA TYR A 117 -16.38 9.63 6.86
C TYR A 117 -17.43 10.72 6.75
N GLY A 118 -17.15 11.74 5.95
CA GLY A 118 -18.15 12.74 5.56
C GLY A 118 -19.17 12.20 4.55
N ASP A 119 -20.09 13.07 4.10
CA ASP A 119 -21.11 12.71 3.10
C ASP A 119 -20.50 12.43 1.73
N ILE A 120 -19.39 13.09 1.39
CA ILE A 120 -18.61 12.87 0.17
C ILE A 120 -17.29 12.19 0.57
N VAL A 121 -16.94 11.12 -0.13
CA VAL A 121 -15.74 10.31 0.10
C VAL A 121 -14.94 10.13 -1.18
N ARG A 122 -13.63 10.05 -1.04
CA ARG A 122 -12.75 9.70 -2.14
C ARG A 122 -12.62 8.19 -2.22
N VAL A 123 -12.93 7.64 -3.39
CA VAL A 123 -12.85 6.20 -3.70
C VAL A 123 -11.65 5.98 -4.61
N VAL A 124 -10.81 5.04 -4.24
CA VAL A 124 -9.69 4.56 -5.06
C VAL A 124 -10.01 3.14 -5.50
N ARG A 125 -10.05 2.93 -6.81
CA ARG A 125 -10.41 1.64 -7.39
C ARG A 125 -9.35 1.15 -8.37
N VAL A 126 -8.92 -0.08 -8.18
CA VAL A 126 -8.27 -0.89 -9.21
C VAL A 126 -9.36 -1.78 -9.79
N PRO A 127 -9.83 -1.53 -11.04
CA PRO A 127 -10.93 -2.27 -11.66
C PRO A 127 -10.83 -3.78 -11.45
N ASP A 128 -11.95 -4.42 -11.09
CA ASP A 128 -12.10 -5.86 -10.85
C ASP A 128 -11.21 -6.44 -9.74
N PHE A 129 -10.48 -5.60 -9.00
CA PHE A 129 -9.56 -6.09 -7.99
C PHE A 129 -9.71 -5.47 -6.61
N SER A 130 -9.67 -4.15 -6.46
CA SER A 130 -9.81 -3.45 -5.18
C SER A 130 -10.67 -2.20 -5.32
N THR A 131 -11.50 -1.92 -4.32
CA THR A 131 -12.27 -0.66 -4.21
C THR A 131 -12.27 -0.24 -2.76
N GLU A 132 -11.66 0.91 -2.45
CA GLU A 132 -11.43 1.34 -1.07
C GLU A 132 -11.69 2.84 -0.90
N LEU A 133 -12.18 3.23 0.28
CA LEU A 133 -12.26 4.64 0.68
C LEU A 133 -10.87 5.08 1.12
N CYS A 134 -10.23 5.97 0.37
CA CYS A 134 -8.87 6.39 0.66
C CYS A 134 -8.55 7.81 0.18
N GLY A 135 -8.05 8.65 1.12
CA GLY A 135 -7.58 10.02 0.85
C GLY A 135 -6.10 10.14 0.48
N GLY A 136 -5.34 9.03 0.47
CA GLY A 136 -3.89 9.03 0.30
C GLY A 136 -3.39 9.22 -1.13
N SER A 137 -2.06 9.28 -1.27
CA SER A 137 -1.38 9.34 -2.58
C SER A 137 -1.30 7.94 -3.18
N HIS A 138 -1.68 7.82 -4.45
CA HIS A 138 -1.64 6.58 -5.21
C HIS A 138 -0.93 6.80 -6.54
N VAL A 139 -0.45 5.69 -7.15
CA VAL A 139 0.01 5.70 -8.53
C VAL A 139 -1.16 5.93 -9.48
N PHE A 140 -0.89 6.43 -10.66
CA PHE A 140 -1.91 6.56 -11.70
C PHE A 140 -2.24 5.22 -12.36
N ASN A 141 -1.23 4.35 -12.47
CA ASN A 141 -1.34 3.05 -13.11
C ASN A 141 -0.61 1.99 -12.28
N THR A 142 -1.17 0.78 -12.15
CA THR A 142 -0.58 -0.28 -11.33
C THR A 142 0.83 -0.66 -11.77
N GLY A 143 1.16 -0.53 -13.07
CA GLY A 143 2.50 -0.75 -13.60
C GLY A 143 3.59 0.15 -13.00
N GLU A 144 3.23 1.34 -12.52
CA GLU A 144 4.17 2.27 -11.86
C GLU A 144 4.71 1.74 -10.53
N ILE A 145 4.06 0.74 -9.93
CA ILE A 145 4.54 0.05 -8.72
C ILE A 145 5.84 -0.70 -9.02
N GLY A 146 6.01 -1.21 -10.25
CA GLY A 146 7.16 -1.94 -10.73
C GLY A 146 7.17 -3.40 -10.27
N CYS A 147 7.55 -3.65 -9.03
CA CYS A 147 7.57 -4.98 -8.43
C CYS A 147 7.12 -4.89 -6.97
N PHE A 148 6.44 -5.93 -6.48
CA PHE A 148 6.02 -6.07 -5.09
C PHE A 148 6.67 -7.31 -4.49
N ARG A 149 7.24 -7.19 -3.29
CA ARG A 149 7.87 -8.30 -2.57
C ARG A 149 7.50 -8.28 -1.09
N ILE A 150 7.01 -9.41 -0.59
CA ILE A 150 6.80 -9.62 0.85
C ILE A 150 8.15 -9.96 1.48
N ILE A 151 8.54 -9.24 2.52
CA ILE A 151 9.82 -9.44 3.22
C ILE A 151 9.66 -10.12 4.57
N SER A 152 8.48 -10.03 5.18
CA SER A 152 8.19 -10.75 6.42
C SER A 152 6.69 -10.98 6.63
N GLU A 153 6.36 -12.04 7.36
CA GLU A 153 5.04 -12.32 7.91
C GLU A 153 5.21 -12.79 9.35
N SER A 154 4.41 -12.26 10.29
CA SER A 154 4.52 -12.59 11.72
C SER A 154 3.21 -12.33 12.48
N GLY A 155 3.03 -13.04 13.61
CA GLY A 155 2.00 -12.72 14.58
C GLY A 155 2.42 -11.57 15.50
N ILE A 156 1.54 -10.60 15.71
CA ILE A 156 1.80 -9.44 16.58
C ILE A 156 0.84 -9.35 17.77
N GLY A 157 -0.14 -10.23 17.83
CA GLY A 157 -1.14 -10.31 18.89
C GLY A 157 -2.10 -11.47 18.65
N SER A 158 -3.05 -11.67 19.56
CA SER A 158 -4.06 -12.71 19.39
C SER A 158 -4.94 -12.42 18.17
N GLY A 159 -4.88 -13.30 17.17
CA GLY A 159 -5.66 -13.17 15.94
C GLY A 159 -5.26 -12.01 15.01
N ILE A 160 -4.07 -11.42 15.22
CA ILE A 160 -3.54 -10.34 14.36
C ILE A 160 -2.22 -10.77 13.76
N ARG A 161 -2.14 -10.68 12.45
CA ARG A 161 -0.95 -10.95 11.64
C ARG A 161 -0.43 -9.67 11.03
N ARG A 162 0.88 -9.62 10.79
CA ARG A 162 1.59 -8.50 10.15
C ARG A 162 2.33 -8.98 8.94
N ILE A 163 2.16 -8.28 7.82
CA ILE A 163 3.01 -8.40 6.64
C ILE A 163 3.78 -7.09 6.48
N GLU A 164 5.08 -7.20 6.21
CA GLU A 164 5.89 -6.11 5.68
C GLU A 164 6.25 -6.43 4.23
N ALA A 165 6.16 -5.44 3.37
CA ALA A 165 6.48 -5.58 1.96
C ALA A 165 7.15 -4.32 1.40
N ILE A 166 7.79 -4.46 0.25
CA ILE A 166 8.52 -3.42 -0.46
C ILE A 166 8.10 -3.39 -1.93
N THR A 167 8.23 -2.23 -2.57
CA THR A 167 7.88 -2.05 -3.97
C THR A 167 9.00 -1.39 -4.77
N GLY A 168 8.90 -1.40 -6.09
CA GLY A 168 9.75 -0.64 -7.01
C GLY A 168 11.24 -0.85 -6.77
N LYS A 169 11.95 0.25 -6.54
CA LYS A 169 13.40 0.27 -6.34
C LYS A 169 13.86 -0.60 -5.17
N ALA A 170 13.16 -0.51 -4.02
CA ALA A 170 13.52 -1.31 -2.83
C ALA A 170 13.36 -2.81 -3.10
N ALA A 171 12.33 -3.23 -3.83
CA ALA A 171 12.16 -4.63 -4.23
C ALA A 171 13.27 -5.10 -5.17
N TYR A 172 13.68 -4.27 -6.13
CA TYR A 172 14.79 -4.57 -7.02
C TYR A 172 16.13 -4.70 -6.27
N GLU A 173 16.44 -3.76 -5.38
CA GLU A 173 17.66 -3.79 -4.56
C GLU A 173 17.71 -5.05 -3.66
N SER A 174 16.56 -5.44 -3.09
CA SER A 174 16.45 -6.68 -2.31
C SER A 174 16.77 -7.92 -3.15
N MET A 175 16.28 -8.01 -4.39
CA MET A 175 16.60 -9.13 -5.31
C MET A 175 18.09 -9.14 -5.68
N LEU A 176 18.72 -7.98 -5.85
CA LEU A 176 20.16 -7.90 -6.09
C LEU A 176 20.97 -8.41 -4.89
N ALA A 177 20.55 -8.07 -3.67
CA ALA A 177 21.19 -8.54 -2.45
C ALA A 177 21.11 -10.08 -2.32
N ASP A 178 19.95 -10.68 -2.58
CA ASP A 178 19.78 -12.14 -2.57
C ASP A 178 20.68 -12.81 -3.62
N ARG A 179 20.75 -12.25 -4.82
CA ARG A 179 21.62 -12.78 -5.88
C ARG A 179 23.11 -12.74 -5.50
N LYS A 180 23.52 -11.68 -4.78
CA LYS A 180 24.88 -11.58 -4.26
C LYS A 180 25.16 -12.66 -3.22
N LEU A 181 24.28 -12.83 -2.23
CA LEU A 181 24.40 -13.85 -1.19
C LEU A 181 24.49 -15.26 -1.78
N LEU A 182 23.63 -15.59 -2.75
CA LEU A 182 23.65 -16.88 -3.42
C LEU A 182 24.98 -17.15 -4.14
N ARG A 183 25.57 -16.14 -4.79
CA ARG A 183 26.89 -16.28 -5.44
C ARG A 183 28.00 -16.49 -4.43
N GLU A 184 27.98 -15.74 -3.32
CA GLU A 184 28.99 -15.87 -2.26
C GLU A 184 28.89 -17.22 -1.53
N SER A 185 27.67 -17.77 -1.40
CA SER A 185 27.45 -19.10 -0.79
C SER A 185 27.80 -20.28 -1.71
N ALA A 186 27.87 -20.04 -3.01
CA ALA A 186 28.20 -21.05 -4.01
C ALA A 186 29.68 -21.08 -4.42
N ALA A 187 30.49 -20.17 -3.90
CA ALA A 187 31.94 -20.06 -4.16
C ALA A 187 32.76 -20.74 -3.07
#